data_bee8957d5c7231fcd0e23894d5d91b18
#
_entry.id   bee8957d5c7231fcd0e23894d5d91b18
#
_cell.length_a   1.000
_cell.length_b   1.000
_cell.length_c   1.000
_cell.angle_alpha   90.00
_cell.angle_beta   90.00
_cell.angle_gamma   90.00
#
_symmetry.space_group_name_H-M   'P 1'
#
loop_
_entity.id
_entity.type
_entity.pdbx_description
1 polymer ?
#
loop_
_entity_poly.entity_id
_entity_poly.type
_entity_poly.pdbx_seq_one_letter_code
_entity_poly.pdbx_strand_id
1 'polypeptide(L)'
;MNVNLRPAFVPCRRLAGAAQRVHQPPTASGAILLISLLLLATSLLAAPASLEQSALWTAGQEGYHTYRIPALLVTAKGSVLAFCEGRKTGSGDHGDVDLIAKRSTDGGRTWSPHSIVHEEGGDAKITIGNPCPVVDAKTGTIWLPFNRDNKAVFITSSTDDGKTWSAPRNISATTMKPDWDWVATGPGIGIQLTHGAHKGRLVIPSDHKHALASKQPEWNSHMMFSDDGGATWQISAPIQTGGNECQVIERADGSLLVNTRMQGEWQGLRGTATSTDGGATWTPIMHEKQLPCPKCQASLLRYDEKRLLFSNPFPPEPKDGKPSGARVHLTVRSSPDDGKTWPIAKRLHKGPSAYSSLARLPDGTLLCLYEGGEQRAYETLRLARFNLEWLTEAGSK
;
A
#
# COMPACT_ATOMS: atom_id res chain seq x y z
N MET A 1 -30.38 -50.61 32.59
CA MET A 1 -31.18 -50.47 33.82
C MET A 1 -31.82 -49.10 33.74
N ASN A 2 -33.19 -49.14 33.59
CA ASN A 2 -34.08 -48.00 33.63
C ASN A 2 -34.12 -47.39 35.04
N VAL A 3 -34.32 -46.09 35.18
CA VAL A 3 -35.38 -45.50 35.98
C VAL A 3 -35.67 -44.08 35.53
N ASN A 4 -36.89 -43.92 35.02
CA ASN A 4 -37.64 -42.68 34.91
C ASN A 4 -38.07 -42.14 36.28
N LEU A 5 -38.24 -40.82 36.42
CA LEU A 5 -39.34 -40.24 37.21
C LEU A 5 -39.58 -38.76 36.81
N ARG A 6 -40.76 -38.53 36.30
CA ARG A 6 -41.55 -37.28 36.19
C ARG A 6 -42.52 -37.22 37.36
N PRO A 7 -43.42 -36.22 37.44
CA PRO A 7 -43.37 -34.85 37.91
C PRO A 7 -44.36 -34.62 39.06
N ALA A 8 -44.43 -33.42 39.65
CA ALA A 8 -45.53 -33.02 40.50
C ALA A 8 -46.06 -31.63 40.19
N PHE A 9 -47.28 -31.62 39.71
CA PHE A 9 -48.22 -30.50 39.67
C PHE A 9 -48.91 -30.35 41.04
N VAL A 10 -49.19 -29.08 41.49
CA VAL A 10 -50.26 -28.77 42.46
C VAL A 10 -50.79 -27.39 42.16
N PRO A 11 -52.14 -27.12 42.29
CA PRO A 11 -52.82 -26.06 41.58
C PRO A 11 -53.33 -24.90 42.45
N CYS A 12 -53.68 -23.86 41.75
CA CYS A 12 -54.72 -22.84 41.91
C CYS A 12 -55.51 -22.69 43.22
N ARG A 13 -55.59 -21.49 43.76
CA ARG A 13 -56.81 -20.98 44.43
C ARG A 13 -57.08 -19.51 44.06
N ARG A 14 -58.25 -19.33 43.44
CA ARG A 14 -58.99 -18.02 43.33
C ARG A 14 -59.51 -17.66 44.70
N LEU A 15 -59.55 -16.33 44.99
CA LEU A 15 -60.58 -15.75 45.81
C LEU A 15 -61.03 -14.42 45.20
N ALA A 16 -62.37 -14.30 45.12
CA ALA A 16 -63.09 -13.20 44.55
C ALA A 16 -63.46 -12.16 45.62
N GLY A 17 -63.70 -10.97 45.17
CA GLY A 17 -64.74 -10.11 45.84
C GLY A 17 -64.24 -8.77 46.37
N ALA A 18 -64.58 -7.68 45.74
CA ALA A 18 -65.65 -6.72 46.19
C ALA A 18 -65.49 -5.41 45.41
N ALA A 19 -66.58 -5.03 44.79
CA ALA A 19 -66.79 -3.75 44.15
C ALA A 19 -67.10 -2.67 45.20
N GLN A 20 -66.54 -1.47 45.02
CA GLN A 20 -67.19 -0.23 45.49
C GLN A 20 -66.96 0.89 44.48
N ARG A 21 -68.07 1.43 44.07
CA ARG A 21 -68.25 2.67 43.26
C ARG A 21 -67.88 3.88 44.13
N VAL A 22 -67.46 4.97 43.50
CA VAL A 22 -68.14 6.27 43.49
C VAL A 22 -67.14 7.43 43.25
N HIS A 23 -67.55 8.31 42.33
CA HIS A 23 -67.24 9.73 42.05
C HIS A 23 -66.18 10.08 40.98
N GLN A 24 -66.74 10.46 39.82
CA GLN A 24 -66.21 11.59 39.03
C GLN A 24 -66.78 12.91 39.64
N PRO A 25 -66.13 14.09 39.53
CA PRO A 25 -65.84 14.89 38.35
C PRO A 25 -64.58 15.80 38.59
N PRO A 26 -64.26 16.83 37.82
CA PRO A 26 -64.69 17.27 36.49
C PRO A 26 -63.51 17.50 35.51
N THR A 27 -63.84 17.70 34.26
CA THR A 27 -63.10 18.20 33.11
C THR A 27 -62.08 19.30 33.40
N ALA A 28 -60.84 19.06 32.98
CA ALA A 28 -59.91 20.12 32.71
C ALA A 28 -59.27 19.88 31.32
N SER A 29 -59.33 20.91 30.53
CA SER A 29 -58.98 21.06 29.14
C SER A 29 -57.56 20.43 28.79
N GLY A 30 -57.57 19.60 27.76
CA GLY A 30 -56.34 19.05 27.20
C GLY A 30 -55.52 20.13 26.55
N ALA A 31 -54.32 20.37 27.10
CA ALA A 31 -53.26 20.99 26.37
C ALA A 31 -52.47 19.88 25.67
N ILE A 32 -52.67 19.74 24.35
CA ILE A 32 -51.86 18.88 23.49
C ILE A 32 -50.49 19.55 23.40
N LEU A 33 -49.52 19.02 24.13
CA LEU A 33 -48.09 19.39 23.98
C LEU A 33 -47.58 18.72 22.70
N LEU A 34 -47.59 19.45 21.60
CA LEU A 34 -46.86 19.08 20.38
C LEU A 34 -45.38 19.20 20.68
N ILE A 35 -44.77 18.07 21.02
CA ILE A 35 -43.28 17.96 21.02
C ILE A 35 -42.87 17.88 19.55
N SER A 36 -42.50 19.02 18.98
CA SER A 36 -41.82 19.11 17.68
C SER A 36 -40.44 18.50 17.85
N LEU A 37 -40.29 17.25 17.41
CA LEU A 37 -38.99 16.60 17.26
C LEU A 37 -38.27 17.32 16.12
N LEU A 38 -37.44 18.32 16.44
CA LEU A 38 -36.51 18.94 15.50
C LEU A 38 -35.43 17.88 15.22
N LEU A 39 -35.60 17.11 14.15
CA LEU A 39 -34.51 16.33 13.55
C LEU A 39 -33.49 17.34 13.01
N LEU A 40 -32.47 17.65 13.82
CA LEU A 40 -31.27 18.25 13.32
C LEU A 40 -30.61 17.23 12.37
N ALA A 41 -30.92 17.33 11.08
CA ALA A 41 -30.12 16.75 10.05
C ALA A 41 -28.76 17.50 10.08
N THR A 42 -27.80 16.99 10.84
CA THR A 42 -26.41 17.38 10.67
C THR A 42 -26.01 16.91 9.28
N SER A 43 -26.14 17.81 8.31
CA SER A 43 -25.45 17.63 7.03
C SER A 43 -23.97 17.48 7.37
N LEU A 44 -23.45 16.26 7.23
CA LEU A 44 -21.99 16.05 7.19
C LEU A 44 -21.50 16.86 5.98
N LEU A 45 -21.08 18.10 6.23
CA LEU A 45 -20.35 18.85 5.23
C LEU A 45 -19.09 18.05 4.91
N ALA A 46 -18.94 17.65 3.65
CA ALA A 46 -17.72 17.02 3.19
C ALA A 46 -16.54 17.91 3.58
N ALA A 47 -15.45 17.30 4.03
CA ALA A 47 -14.26 18.05 4.35
C ALA A 47 -13.79 18.84 3.10
N PRO A 48 -13.29 20.07 3.27
CA PRO A 48 -12.79 20.83 2.12
C PRO A 48 -11.65 20.07 1.44
N ALA A 49 -11.57 20.17 0.12
CA ALA A 49 -10.47 19.60 -0.64
C ALA A 49 -9.12 20.16 -0.15
N SER A 50 -8.17 19.31 0.13
CA SER A 50 -6.86 19.69 0.67
C SER A 50 -5.72 18.98 -0.03
N LEU A 51 -4.66 19.72 -0.35
CA LEU A 51 -3.39 19.22 -0.86
C LEU A 51 -2.25 20.04 -0.28
N GLU A 52 -1.36 19.39 0.42
CA GLU A 52 -0.10 19.94 0.93
C GLU A 52 1.06 19.18 0.32
N GLN A 53 2.14 19.86 -0.06
CA GLN A 53 3.33 19.21 -0.64
C GLN A 53 4.60 19.81 -0.09
N SER A 54 5.57 18.98 0.27
CA SER A 54 6.90 19.40 0.73
C SER A 54 7.97 18.45 0.21
N ALA A 55 9.21 18.94 0.09
CA ALA A 55 10.36 18.07 -0.12
C ALA A 55 10.71 17.39 1.22
N LEU A 56 10.78 16.06 1.22
CA LEU A 56 11.21 15.27 2.38
C LEU A 56 12.72 15.03 2.35
N TRP A 57 13.29 14.85 1.15
CA TRP A 57 14.71 14.82 0.88
C TRP A 57 15.01 15.60 -0.40
N THR A 58 16.15 16.26 -0.39
CA THR A 58 16.65 17.03 -1.54
C THR A 58 18.02 16.51 -1.96
N ALA A 59 18.21 16.22 -3.24
CA ALA A 59 19.48 15.76 -3.79
C ALA A 59 20.63 16.72 -3.42
N GLY A 60 21.78 16.17 -3.05
CA GLY A 60 22.96 16.94 -2.60
C GLY A 60 22.89 17.45 -1.16
N GLN A 61 21.83 17.14 -0.41
CA GLN A 61 21.71 17.50 1.00
C GLN A 61 21.79 16.28 1.91
N GLU A 62 21.96 16.49 3.20
CA GLU A 62 21.98 15.46 4.25
C GLU A 62 22.94 14.28 3.97
N GLY A 63 24.04 14.52 3.23
CA GLY A 63 25.13 13.55 3.02
C GLY A 63 25.00 12.64 1.79
N TYR A 64 23.95 12.77 0.99
CA TYR A 64 23.75 11.95 -0.19
C TYR A 64 23.61 12.79 -1.47
N HIS A 65 24.20 12.27 -2.55
CA HIS A 65 24.07 12.89 -3.88
C HIS A 65 22.63 12.82 -4.41
N THR A 66 21.94 11.69 -4.21
CA THR A 66 20.60 11.47 -4.73
C THR A 66 19.80 10.56 -3.80
N TYR A 67 18.48 10.80 -3.69
CA TYR A 67 17.54 9.95 -2.98
C TYR A 67 16.57 9.33 -3.97
N ARG A 68 16.42 7.99 -3.91
CA ARG A 68 15.56 7.27 -4.85
C ARG A 68 14.79 6.13 -4.17
N ILE A 69 13.87 5.53 -4.91
CA ILE A 69 13.16 4.30 -4.56
C ILE A 69 12.34 4.48 -3.28
N PRO A 70 11.31 5.33 -3.31
CA PRO A 70 10.49 5.63 -2.14
C PRO A 70 9.62 4.45 -1.72
N ALA A 71 9.56 4.19 -0.41
CA ALA A 71 8.55 3.35 0.22
C ALA A 71 7.93 4.09 1.42
N LEU A 72 6.61 4.00 1.58
CA LEU A 72 5.88 4.72 2.62
C LEU A 72 4.97 3.76 3.37
N LEU A 73 5.15 3.67 4.69
CA LEU A 73 4.41 2.75 5.54
C LEU A 73 3.71 3.51 6.67
N VAL A 74 2.45 3.17 6.93
CA VAL A 74 1.75 3.56 8.18
C VAL A 74 1.81 2.38 9.13
N THR A 75 2.37 2.59 10.32
CA THR A 75 2.56 1.54 11.33
C THR A 75 1.24 1.24 12.07
N ALA A 76 1.20 0.14 12.80
CA ALA A 76 0.05 -0.21 13.66
C ALA A 76 -0.24 0.85 14.73
N LYS A 77 0.74 1.68 15.09
CA LYS A 77 0.58 2.80 16.05
C LYS A 77 0.20 4.13 15.36
N GLY A 78 0.03 4.13 14.04
CA GLY A 78 -0.29 5.33 13.26
C GLY A 78 0.92 6.23 12.93
N SER A 79 2.14 5.85 13.29
CA SER A 79 3.34 6.54 12.81
C SER A 79 3.51 6.32 11.31
N VAL A 80 4.14 7.27 10.63
CA VAL A 80 4.49 7.16 9.22
C VAL A 80 5.99 6.97 9.09
N LEU A 81 6.41 5.93 8.37
CA LEU A 81 7.79 5.68 8.02
C LEU A 81 7.97 5.90 6.52
N ALA A 82 8.93 6.72 6.18
CA ALA A 82 9.38 6.93 4.81
C ALA A 82 10.76 6.31 4.65
N PHE A 83 10.93 5.44 3.66
CA PHE A 83 12.20 4.78 3.33
C PHE A 83 12.65 5.20 1.94
N CYS A 84 13.94 5.20 1.73
CA CYS A 84 14.52 5.35 0.40
C CYS A 84 15.98 4.84 0.36
N GLU A 85 16.51 4.80 -0.85
CA GLU A 85 17.93 4.66 -1.11
C GLU A 85 18.62 6.02 -0.99
N GLY A 86 19.62 6.13 -0.12
CA GLY A 86 20.56 7.24 -0.06
C GLY A 86 21.77 6.89 -0.93
N ARG A 87 21.87 7.47 -2.12
CA ARG A 87 22.96 7.22 -3.10
C ARG A 87 24.07 8.24 -2.92
N LYS A 88 25.25 7.82 -2.51
CA LYS A 88 26.34 8.74 -2.09
C LYS A 88 27.01 9.45 -3.27
N THR A 89 27.25 8.79 -4.40
CA THR A 89 28.13 9.30 -5.44
C THR A 89 27.45 9.64 -6.76
N GLY A 90 26.14 9.34 -6.93
CA GLY A 90 25.43 9.58 -8.19
C GLY A 90 23.97 9.12 -8.15
N SER A 91 23.30 9.19 -9.29
CA SER A 91 21.90 8.73 -9.44
C SER A 91 21.78 7.31 -10.01
N GLY A 92 22.91 6.63 -10.33
CA GLY A 92 22.93 5.29 -10.89
C GLY A 92 22.38 4.24 -9.93
N ASP A 93 21.88 3.11 -10.46
CA ASP A 93 21.22 2.07 -9.66
C ASP A 93 22.22 1.18 -8.89
N HIS A 94 23.52 1.32 -9.12
CA HIS A 94 24.58 0.60 -8.42
C HIS A 94 25.66 1.58 -7.94
N GLY A 95 26.18 1.33 -6.76
CA GLY A 95 27.22 2.18 -6.14
C GLY A 95 27.23 2.00 -4.63
N ASP A 96 27.79 2.96 -3.92
CA ASP A 96 27.67 3.11 -2.48
C ASP A 96 26.27 3.68 -2.18
N VAL A 97 25.38 2.82 -1.71
CA VAL A 97 23.97 3.11 -1.50
C VAL A 97 23.51 2.55 -0.16
N ASP A 98 23.00 3.43 0.69
CA ASP A 98 22.46 3.10 2.00
C ASP A 98 20.93 3.02 1.97
N LEU A 99 20.36 2.16 2.81
CA LEU A 99 18.94 2.14 3.11
C LEU A 99 18.67 3.05 4.32
N ILE A 100 17.91 4.12 4.09
CA ILE A 100 17.63 5.14 5.10
C ILE A 100 16.14 5.32 5.34
N ALA A 101 15.79 5.86 6.51
CA ALA A 101 14.39 6.14 6.88
C ALA A 101 14.24 7.47 7.61
N LYS A 102 13.07 8.11 7.43
CA LYS A 102 12.55 9.18 8.30
C LYS A 102 11.24 8.71 8.94
N ARG A 103 10.95 9.22 10.14
CA ARG A 103 9.78 8.86 10.92
C ARG A 103 8.97 10.10 11.29
N SER A 104 7.63 10.01 11.16
CA SER A 104 6.66 11.04 11.60
C SER A 104 5.66 10.42 12.57
N THR A 105 5.26 11.18 13.59
CA THR A 105 4.21 10.80 14.56
C THR A 105 2.97 11.67 14.48
N ASP A 106 2.94 12.61 13.56
CA ASP A 106 1.87 13.60 13.38
C ASP A 106 1.21 13.52 12.00
N GLY A 107 1.23 12.32 11.41
CA GLY A 107 0.62 12.05 10.11
C GLY A 107 1.40 12.66 8.93
N GLY A 108 2.71 12.76 9.04
CA GLY A 108 3.59 13.25 7.97
C GLY A 108 3.71 14.76 7.89
N ARG A 109 3.36 15.51 8.94
CA ARG A 109 3.54 16.95 9.00
C ARG A 109 4.97 17.34 9.37
N THR A 110 5.52 16.68 10.39
CA THR A 110 6.92 16.83 10.79
C THR A 110 7.64 15.49 10.78
N TRP A 111 8.94 15.53 10.58
CA TRP A 111 9.77 14.35 10.39
C TRP A 111 11.04 14.40 11.21
N SER A 112 11.48 13.26 11.70
CA SER A 112 12.81 13.11 12.30
C SER A 112 13.89 13.40 11.25
N PRO A 113 15.14 13.70 11.68
CA PRO A 113 16.30 13.48 10.82
C PRO A 113 16.25 12.06 10.26
N HIS A 114 16.91 11.80 9.11
CA HIS A 114 17.00 10.43 8.63
C HIS A 114 17.87 9.58 9.55
N SER A 115 17.58 8.31 9.62
CA SER A 115 18.40 7.28 10.25
C SER A 115 18.85 6.26 9.20
N ILE A 116 20.03 5.72 9.33
CA ILE A 116 20.49 4.59 8.53
C ILE A 116 19.79 3.34 9.08
N VAL A 117 19.02 2.67 8.22
CA VAL A 117 18.42 1.36 8.53
C VAL A 117 19.47 0.27 8.33
N HIS A 118 20.19 0.35 7.22
CA HIS A 118 21.29 -0.55 6.91
C HIS A 118 22.25 0.07 5.89
N GLU A 119 23.54 -0.13 6.10
CA GLU A 119 24.65 0.17 5.18
C GLU A 119 25.67 -0.96 5.26
N GLU A 120 26.51 -1.11 4.26
CA GLU A 120 27.62 -2.06 4.26
C GLU A 120 28.87 -1.47 3.60
N GLY A 121 30.00 -1.74 4.24
CA GLY A 121 31.32 -1.50 3.62
C GLY A 121 31.84 -0.07 3.67
N GLY A 122 31.17 0.86 4.36
CA GLY A 122 31.58 2.27 4.43
C GLY A 122 31.54 2.91 3.03
N ASP A 123 32.71 3.19 2.44
CA ASP A 123 32.82 3.80 1.10
C ASP A 123 32.84 2.76 -0.04
N ALA A 124 32.62 1.48 0.26
CA ALA A 124 32.59 0.43 -0.77
C ALA A 124 31.36 0.56 -1.65
N LYS A 125 31.50 0.19 -2.92
CA LYS A 125 30.39 0.19 -3.88
C LYS A 125 29.46 -1.00 -3.65
N ILE A 126 28.74 -0.98 -2.52
CA ILE A 126 27.73 -1.94 -2.15
C ILE A 126 26.38 -1.25 -2.21
N THR A 127 25.42 -1.85 -2.91
CA THR A 127 24.07 -1.29 -3.06
C THR A 127 23.11 -1.97 -2.11
N ILE A 128 22.61 -1.22 -1.13
CA ILE A 128 21.49 -1.64 -0.26
C ILE A 128 20.23 -0.91 -0.72
N GLY A 129 19.31 -1.62 -1.34
CA GLY A 129 18.19 -0.96 -2.03
C GLY A 129 16.89 -1.73 -2.07
N ASN A 130 15.93 -1.16 -2.78
CA ASN A 130 14.59 -1.70 -3.03
C ASN A 130 13.81 -2.01 -1.73
N PRO A 131 13.63 -1.04 -0.80
CA PRO A 131 12.84 -1.26 0.41
C PRO A 131 11.39 -1.62 0.09
N CYS A 132 10.85 -2.65 0.76
CA CYS A 132 9.46 -3.04 0.62
C CYS A 132 8.85 -3.46 1.97
N PRO A 133 8.58 -2.51 2.89
CA PRO A 133 8.10 -2.82 4.23
C PRO A 133 6.68 -3.39 4.23
N VAL A 134 6.40 -4.22 5.25
CA VAL A 134 5.06 -4.71 5.60
C VAL A 134 4.90 -4.75 7.11
N VAL A 135 3.68 -4.49 7.61
CA VAL A 135 3.35 -4.62 9.04
C VAL A 135 2.59 -5.92 9.28
N ASP A 136 3.02 -6.70 10.27
CA ASP A 136 2.16 -7.71 10.87
C ASP A 136 1.19 -7.02 11.85
N ALA A 137 -0.08 -6.94 11.48
CA ALA A 137 -1.10 -6.26 12.28
C ALA A 137 -1.34 -6.92 13.65
N LYS A 138 -1.00 -8.20 13.81
CA LYS A 138 -1.17 -8.93 15.07
C LYS A 138 -0.15 -8.52 16.12
N THR A 139 1.11 -8.32 15.71
CA THR A 139 2.22 -8.03 16.62
C THR A 139 2.67 -6.57 16.56
N GLY A 140 2.32 -5.86 15.49
CA GLY A 140 2.85 -4.53 15.16
C GLY A 140 4.28 -4.58 14.64
N THR A 141 4.86 -5.76 14.45
CA THR A 141 6.21 -5.91 13.89
C THR A 141 6.25 -5.41 12.46
N ILE A 142 7.21 -4.58 12.16
CA ILE A 142 7.51 -4.11 10.80
C ILE A 142 8.59 -5.01 10.24
N TRP A 143 8.31 -5.69 9.15
CA TRP A 143 9.27 -6.44 8.38
C TRP A 143 9.70 -5.60 7.17
N LEU A 144 10.99 -5.48 6.95
CA LEU A 144 11.57 -4.70 5.86
C LEU A 144 12.54 -5.56 5.06
N PRO A 145 12.06 -6.25 4.03
CA PRO A 145 12.94 -6.86 3.04
C PRO A 145 13.61 -5.78 2.16
N PHE A 146 14.81 -6.07 1.73
CA PHE A 146 15.63 -5.24 0.85
C PHE A 146 16.64 -6.11 0.08
N ASN A 147 17.33 -5.52 -0.87
CA ASN A 147 18.34 -6.23 -1.67
C ASN A 147 19.75 -5.71 -1.42
N ARG A 148 20.70 -6.62 -1.51
CA ARG A 148 22.11 -6.33 -1.62
C ARG A 148 22.59 -6.60 -3.05
N ASP A 149 23.02 -5.54 -3.75
CA ASP A 149 23.54 -5.57 -5.14
C ASP A 149 22.57 -6.19 -6.17
N ASN A 150 21.27 -6.27 -5.86
CA ASN A 150 20.26 -7.04 -6.61
C ASN A 150 20.65 -8.53 -6.83
N LYS A 151 21.49 -9.08 -5.95
CA LYS A 151 21.99 -10.47 -5.99
C LYS A 151 21.58 -11.29 -4.78
N ALA A 152 21.10 -10.65 -3.72
CA ALA A 152 20.66 -11.31 -2.51
C ALA A 152 19.49 -10.55 -1.89
N VAL A 153 18.62 -11.29 -1.22
CA VAL A 153 17.48 -10.77 -0.46
C VAL A 153 17.80 -10.84 1.02
N PHE A 154 17.72 -9.70 1.68
CA PHE A 154 17.84 -9.58 3.13
C PHE A 154 16.53 -9.10 3.73
N ILE A 155 16.37 -9.35 5.02
CA ILE A 155 15.23 -8.85 5.79
C ILE A 155 15.70 -8.38 7.17
N THR A 156 15.22 -7.21 7.57
CA THR A 156 15.32 -6.70 8.94
C THR A 156 13.94 -6.47 9.51
N SER A 157 13.83 -6.27 10.82
CA SER A 157 12.56 -5.99 11.49
C SER A 157 12.68 -4.94 12.57
N SER A 158 11.55 -4.28 12.86
CA SER A 158 11.41 -3.37 13.99
C SER A 158 10.17 -3.77 14.80
N THR A 159 10.32 -3.82 16.14
CA THR A 159 9.24 -4.05 17.10
C THR A 159 8.90 -2.81 17.93
N ASP A 160 9.62 -1.72 17.68
CA ASP A 160 9.54 -0.46 18.44
C ASP A 160 9.02 0.72 17.59
N ASP A 161 8.20 0.40 16.56
CA ASP A 161 7.57 1.40 15.71
C ASP A 161 8.56 2.13 14.78
N GLY A 162 9.55 1.39 14.28
CA GLY A 162 10.55 1.89 13.33
C GLY A 162 11.66 2.75 13.92
N LYS A 163 11.85 2.71 15.25
CA LYS A 163 12.93 3.47 15.90
C LYS A 163 14.28 2.75 15.79
N THR A 164 14.26 1.43 15.97
CA THR A 164 15.46 0.59 15.82
C THR A 164 15.15 -0.63 14.96
N TRP A 165 16.19 -1.21 14.39
CA TRP A 165 16.12 -2.32 13.46
C TRP A 165 17.01 -3.48 13.90
N SER A 166 16.54 -4.72 13.71
CA SER A 166 17.32 -5.91 13.97
C SER A 166 18.51 -6.02 13.01
N ALA A 167 19.50 -6.82 13.36
CA ALA A 167 20.54 -7.21 12.39
C ALA A 167 19.87 -7.89 11.18
N PRO A 168 20.23 -7.52 9.93
CA PRO A 168 19.67 -8.12 8.74
C PRO A 168 19.96 -9.61 8.65
N ARG A 169 18.99 -10.37 8.17
CA ARG A 169 19.07 -11.80 7.91
C ARG A 169 19.01 -12.05 6.40
N ASN A 170 19.98 -12.78 5.85
CA ASN A 170 19.91 -13.23 4.46
C ASN A 170 18.87 -14.35 4.32
N ILE A 171 17.87 -14.14 3.47
CA ILE A 171 16.79 -15.08 3.20
C ILE A 171 16.78 -15.60 1.77
N SER A 172 17.85 -15.33 0.99
CA SER A 172 17.95 -15.72 -0.41
C SER A 172 17.75 -17.21 -0.67
N ALA A 173 18.17 -18.08 0.27
CA ALA A 173 18.04 -19.53 0.12
C ALA A 173 16.59 -20.00 -0.10
N THR A 174 15.60 -19.24 0.39
CA THR A 174 14.17 -19.58 0.27
C THR A 174 13.39 -18.59 -0.61
N THR A 175 14.02 -17.47 -0.99
CA THR A 175 13.36 -16.38 -1.72
C THR A 175 13.97 -16.08 -3.09
N MET A 176 14.94 -16.88 -3.52
CA MET A 176 15.55 -16.84 -4.85
C MET A 176 15.68 -18.25 -5.42
N LYS A 177 15.78 -18.33 -6.75
CA LYS A 177 16.19 -19.55 -7.45
C LYS A 177 17.64 -19.43 -7.93
N PRO A 178 18.37 -20.56 -8.07
CA PRO A 178 19.78 -20.54 -8.47
C PRO A 178 20.05 -19.95 -9.86
N ASP A 179 19.05 -19.98 -10.74
CA ASP A 179 19.09 -19.45 -12.10
C ASP A 179 18.73 -17.97 -12.23
N TRP A 180 18.50 -17.27 -11.10
CA TRP A 180 18.26 -15.82 -11.09
C TRP A 180 19.57 -15.07 -10.96
N ASP A 181 19.80 -14.13 -11.87
CA ASP A 181 20.99 -13.26 -11.84
C ASP A 181 20.70 -11.85 -11.35
N TRP A 182 19.39 -11.56 -11.07
CA TRP A 182 18.93 -10.29 -10.51
C TRP A 182 17.61 -10.51 -9.76
N VAL A 183 17.43 -9.82 -8.65
CA VAL A 183 16.22 -9.81 -7.84
C VAL A 183 15.98 -8.43 -7.23
N ALA A 184 14.72 -8.02 -7.14
CA ALA A 184 14.32 -6.85 -6.35
C ALA A 184 13.03 -7.12 -5.56
N THR A 185 12.95 -6.52 -4.37
CA THR A 185 11.74 -6.48 -3.55
C THR A 185 10.96 -5.20 -3.88
N GLY A 186 9.66 -5.29 -4.18
CA GLY A 186 8.80 -4.17 -4.54
C GLY A 186 9.17 -3.47 -5.86
N PRO A 187 9.83 -2.30 -5.76
CA PRO A 187 9.87 -1.45 -4.57
C PRO A 187 8.50 -0.84 -4.26
N GLY A 188 8.28 -0.47 -3.02
CA GLY A 188 7.00 0.05 -2.53
C GLY A 188 6.59 -0.58 -1.20
N ILE A 189 5.40 -1.18 -1.11
CA ILE A 189 4.92 -1.79 0.13
C ILE A 189 4.40 -3.21 -0.08
N GLY A 190 4.57 -4.04 0.97
CA GLY A 190 3.87 -5.32 1.11
C GLY A 190 2.50 -5.14 1.76
N ILE A 191 1.72 -6.22 1.80
CA ILE A 191 0.40 -6.28 2.43
C ILE A 191 0.30 -7.46 3.38
N GLN A 192 -0.64 -7.39 4.32
CA GLN A 192 -1.11 -8.54 5.08
C GLN A 192 -2.52 -8.90 4.62
N LEU A 193 -2.76 -10.18 4.32
CA LEU A 193 -4.07 -10.66 3.88
C LEU A 193 -5.06 -10.67 5.04
N THR A 194 -6.28 -10.23 4.78
CA THR A 194 -7.35 -10.08 5.76
C THR A 194 -8.52 -11.04 5.56
N HIS A 195 -8.59 -11.70 4.40
CA HIS A 195 -9.68 -12.59 4.00
C HIS A 195 -9.21 -14.03 3.72
N GLY A 196 -10.16 -14.94 3.68
CA GLY A 196 -9.98 -16.30 3.19
C GLY A 196 -9.07 -17.19 4.03
N ALA A 197 -8.64 -18.30 3.41
CA ALA A 197 -7.83 -19.34 4.05
C ALA A 197 -6.40 -18.87 4.40
N HIS A 198 -5.92 -17.83 3.75
CA HIS A 198 -4.57 -17.28 3.96
C HIS A 198 -4.58 -15.99 4.78
N LYS A 199 -5.65 -15.73 5.54
CA LYS A 199 -5.72 -14.57 6.45
C LYS A 199 -4.53 -14.54 7.40
N GLY A 200 -3.85 -13.40 7.45
CA GLY A 200 -2.64 -13.20 8.25
C GLY A 200 -1.34 -13.39 7.46
N ARG A 201 -1.38 -13.95 6.25
CA ARG A 201 -0.21 -14.04 5.35
C ARG A 201 0.35 -12.66 5.07
N LEU A 202 1.65 -12.49 5.23
CA LEU A 202 2.38 -11.33 4.76
C LEU A 202 2.82 -11.56 3.31
N VAL A 203 2.60 -10.59 2.42
CA VAL A 203 2.92 -10.69 1.00
C VAL A 203 3.77 -9.51 0.58
N ILE A 204 4.92 -9.79 -0.03
CA ILE A 204 5.86 -8.80 -0.58
C ILE A 204 5.90 -8.98 -2.10
N PRO A 205 5.47 -7.98 -2.88
CA PRO A 205 5.66 -8.00 -4.32
C PRO A 205 7.16 -7.94 -4.64
N SER A 206 7.60 -8.65 -5.66
CA SER A 206 9.00 -8.77 -6.02
C SER A 206 9.15 -9.06 -7.51
N ASP A 207 10.34 -8.88 -8.04
CA ASP A 207 10.66 -9.26 -9.40
C ASP A 207 12.08 -9.84 -9.52
N HIS A 208 12.31 -10.55 -10.63
CA HIS A 208 13.58 -11.20 -10.89
C HIS A 208 13.90 -11.24 -12.38
N LYS A 209 15.14 -11.50 -12.67
CA LYS A 209 15.63 -11.76 -14.02
C LYS A 209 16.39 -13.08 -14.04
N HIS A 210 16.07 -13.93 -15.01
CA HIS A 210 16.81 -15.17 -15.24
C HIS A 210 18.17 -14.94 -15.87
N ALA A 211 19.16 -15.71 -15.44
CA ALA A 211 20.46 -15.81 -16.08
C ALA A 211 20.36 -16.68 -17.34
N LEU A 212 19.78 -16.12 -18.40
CA LEU A 212 19.60 -16.89 -19.63
C LEU A 212 20.89 -16.90 -20.48
N ALA A 213 21.13 -18.04 -21.09
CA ALA A 213 22.07 -18.17 -22.21
C ALA A 213 21.61 -17.37 -23.45
N SER A 214 20.34 -16.93 -23.50
CA SER A 214 19.79 -16.11 -24.58
C SER A 214 20.18 -14.63 -24.41
N LYS A 215 20.33 -13.91 -25.53
CA LYS A 215 20.72 -12.48 -25.54
C LYS A 215 19.65 -11.54 -24.99
N GLN A 216 18.44 -12.03 -24.67
CA GLN A 216 17.33 -11.23 -24.16
C GLN A 216 17.06 -11.63 -22.71
N PRO A 217 17.15 -10.69 -21.76
CA PRO A 217 16.83 -10.98 -20.36
C PRO A 217 15.35 -11.29 -20.18
N GLU A 218 15.06 -12.37 -19.50
CA GLU A 218 13.69 -12.74 -19.15
C GLU A 218 13.33 -12.19 -17.76
N TRP A 219 12.45 -11.20 -17.77
CA TRP A 219 11.95 -10.54 -16.57
C TRP A 219 10.63 -11.15 -16.12
N ASN A 220 10.47 -11.32 -14.82
CA ASN A 220 9.23 -11.85 -14.22
C ASN A 220 8.94 -11.16 -12.89
N SER A 221 7.65 -10.92 -12.62
CA SER A 221 7.18 -10.58 -11.29
C SER A 221 6.87 -11.85 -10.49
N HIS A 222 6.98 -11.80 -9.16
CA HIS A 222 6.59 -12.86 -8.24
C HIS A 222 6.23 -12.26 -6.88
N MET A 223 5.71 -13.09 -5.97
CA MET A 223 5.49 -12.69 -4.57
C MET A 223 6.43 -13.46 -3.66
N MET A 224 6.96 -12.80 -2.65
CA MET A 224 7.47 -13.45 -1.44
C MET A 224 6.34 -13.43 -0.41
N PHE A 225 6.19 -14.48 0.39
CA PHE A 225 5.17 -14.52 1.43
C PHE A 225 5.61 -15.28 2.68
N SER A 226 4.96 -14.96 3.80
CA SER A 226 5.16 -15.59 5.10
C SER A 226 3.81 -15.93 5.72
N ASP A 227 3.66 -17.16 6.20
CA ASP A 227 2.46 -17.66 6.89
C ASP A 227 2.64 -17.72 8.42
N ASP A 228 3.81 -17.38 8.92
CA ASP A 228 4.21 -17.49 10.33
C ASP A 228 4.60 -16.16 10.97
N GLY A 229 3.99 -15.06 10.47
CA GLY A 229 4.23 -13.72 10.99
C GLY A 229 5.62 -13.15 10.67
N GLY A 230 6.27 -13.62 9.60
CA GLY A 230 7.58 -13.14 9.13
C GLY A 230 8.78 -13.96 9.60
N ALA A 231 8.56 -15.05 10.34
CA ALA A 231 9.66 -15.90 10.80
C ALA A 231 10.35 -16.61 9.61
N THR A 232 9.56 -17.17 8.69
CA THR A 232 10.06 -17.76 7.44
C THR A 232 9.41 -17.13 6.22
N TRP A 233 10.12 -17.15 5.08
CA TRP A 233 9.68 -16.58 3.81
C TRP A 233 9.90 -17.56 2.67
N GLN A 234 8.98 -17.56 1.72
CA GLN A 234 9.01 -18.38 0.52
C GLN A 234 8.48 -17.59 -0.69
N ILE A 235 8.64 -18.14 -1.89
CA ILE A 235 8.21 -17.47 -3.13
C ILE A 235 7.03 -18.18 -3.79
N SER A 236 6.20 -17.40 -4.48
CA SER A 236 5.14 -17.89 -5.36
C SER A 236 5.69 -18.48 -6.67
N ALA A 237 4.82 -19.09 -7.45
CA ALA A 237 5.08 -19.26 -8.87
C ALA A 237 5.34 -17.88 -9.52
N PRO A 238 6.23 -17.77 -10.53
CA PRO A 238 6.39 -16.56 -11.31
C PRO A 238 5.07 -16.16 -11.99
N ILE A 239 4.81 -14.86 -12.00
CA ILE A 239 3.77 -14.29 -12.85
C ILE A 239 4.35 -14.22 -14.25
N GLN A 240 3.58 -14.55 -15.26
CA GLN A 240 3.98 -14.64 -16.66
C GLN A 240 5.16 -13.72 -17.07
N THR A 241 6.06 -14.19 -17.93
CA THR A 241 7.20 -13.45 -18.47
C THR A 241 6.84 -12.08 -19.03
N GLY A 242 7.71 -11.10 -18.77
CA GLY A 242 7.56 -9.70 -19.20
C GLY A 242 7.21 -8.73 -18.10
N GLY A 243 6.79 -9.24 -16.92
CA GLY A 243 6.60 -8.41 -15.72
C GLY A 243 7.92 -8.00 -15.09
N ASN A 244 7.87 -6.97 -14.23
CA ASN A 244 9.01 -6.44 -13.48
C ASN A 244 8.48 -5.88 -12.13
N GLU A 245 8.93 -4.72 -11.66
CA GLU A 245 8.46 -4.07 -10.42
C GLU A 245 6.95 -4.06 -10.33
N CYS A 246 6.41 -4.56 -9.25
CA CYS A 246 4.97 -4.75 -9.10
C CYS A 246 4.47 -4.34 -7.72
N GLN A 247 3.15 -4.17 -7.63
CA GLN A 247 2.43 -3.96 -6.39
C GLN A 247 1.25 -4.92 -6.34
N VAL A 248 0.83 -5.29 -5.13
CA VAL A 248 -0.26 -6.23 -4.90
C VAL A 248 -1.26 -5.65 -3.90
N ILE A 249 -2.54 -5.91 -4.12
CA ILE A 249 -3.61 -5.67 -3.13
C ILE A 249 -4.51 -6.90 -3.01
N GLU A 250 -5.15 -7.02 -1.84
CA GLU A 250 -6.24 -7.96 -1.65
C GLU A 250 -7.56 -7.27 -2.02
N ARG A 251 -8.36 -7.89 -2.90
CA ARG A 251 -9.70 -7.42 -3.26
C ARG A 251 -10.73 -7.76 -2.19
N ALA A 252 -11.92 -7.17 -2.27
CA ALA A 252 -12.99 -7.42 -1.32
C ALA A 252 -13.49 -8.88 -1.31
N ASP A 253 -13.32 -9.60 -2.42
CA ASP A 253 -13.63 -11.03 -2.54
C ASP A 253 -12.51 -11.96 -2.04
N GLY A 254 -11.42 -11.39 -1.52
CA GLY A 254 -10.23 -12.14 -1.06
C GLY A 254 -9.26 -12.54 -2.17
N SER A 255 -9.57 -12.26 -3.44
CA SER A 255 -8.61 -12.45 -4.52
C SER A 255 -7.51 -11.38 -4.47
N LEU A 256 -6.33 -11.69 -5.01
CA LEU A 256 -5.24 -10.73 -5.12
C LEU A 256 -5.19 -10.15 -6.52
N LEU A 257 -4.99 -8.85 -6.61
CA LEU A 257 -4.67 -8.15 -7.85
C LEU A 257 -3.20 -7.71 -7.81
N VAL A 258 -2.40 -8.18 -8.73
CA VAL A 258 -1.08 -7.61 -9.00
C VAL A 258 -1.16 -6.59 -10.12
N ASN A 259 -0.43 -5.50 -9.96
CA ASN A 259 -0.19 -4.51 -11.00
C ASN A 259 1.31 -4.41 -11.24
N THR A 260 1.78 -4.72 -12.45
CA THR A 260 3.20 -4.83 -12.77
C THR A 260 3.64 -3.86 -13.86
N ARG A 261 4.86 -3.35 -13.74
CA ARG A 261 5.60 -2.68 -14.81
C ARG A 261 5.91 -3.71 -15.88
N MET A 262 5.54 -3.40 -17.13
CA MET A 262 5.89 -4.25 -18.25
C MET A 262 7.30 -3.91 -18.74
N GLN A 263 8.17 -4.91 -18.73
CA GLN A 263 9.56 -4.78 -19.19
C GLN A 263 9.78 -5.47 -20.53
N GLY A 264 9.06 -6.56 -20.79
CA GLY A 264 9.07 -7.30 -22.06
C GLY A 264 8.23 -6.59 -23.13
N GLU A 265 7.09 -7.15 -23.49
CA GLU A 265 6.15 -6.55 -24.46
C GLU A 265 5.44 -5.31 -23.91
N TRP A 266 6.17 -4.21 -23.84
CA TRP A 266 5.63 -2.97 -23.35
C TRP A 266 4.83 -2.24 -24.43
N GLN A 267 3.56 -2.02 -24.16
CA GLN A 267 2.61 -1.31 -25.04
C GLN A 267 2.24 0.08 -24.51
N GLY A 268 3.05 0.67 -23.62
CA GLY A 268 2.72 1.93 -22.97
C GLY A 268 1.74 1.77 -21.80
N LEU A 269 1.50 0.55 -21.32
CA LEU A 269 0.47 0.21 -20.35
C LEU A 269 1.05 -0.56 -19.16
N ARG A 270 0.30 -0.61 -18.05
CA ARG A 270 0.55 -1.54 -16.94
C ARG A 270 0.04 -2.93 -17.28
N GLY A 271 0.67 -3.94 -16.70
CA GLY A 271 0.16 -5.31 -16.69
C GLY A 271 -0.60 -5.61 -15.40
N THR A 272 -1.63 -6.44 -15.48
CA THR A 272 -2.37 -6.93 -14.31
C THR A 272 -2.56 -8.43 -14.38
N ALA A 273 -2.51 -9.11 -13.22
CA ALA A 273 -2.89 -10.52 -13.07
C ALA A 273 -3.60 -10.73 -11.75
N THR A 274 -4.34 -11.82 -11.61
CA THR A 274 -5.15 -12.15 -10.43
C THR A 274 -4.74 -13.49 -9.87
N SER A 275 -4.77 -13.62 -8.54
CA SER A 275 -4.63 -14.88 -7.80
C SER A 275 -5.86 -15.10 -6.93
N THR A 276 -6.32 -16.36 -6.85
CA THR A 276 -7.43 -16.78 -5.98
C THR A 276 -6.97 -17.77 -4.90
N ASP A 277 -5.68 -18.04 -4.81
CA ASP A 277 -5.05 -18.99 -3.88
C ASP A 277 -4.03 -18.32 -2.93
N GLY A 278 -4.29 -17.06 -2.59
CA GLY A 278 -3.44 -16.28 -1.67
C GLY A 278 -2.07 -15.93 -2.24
N GLY A 279 -1.95 -15.82 -3.57
CA GLY A 279 -0.73 -15.42 -4.27
C GLY A 279 0.20 -16.57 -4.65
N ALA A 280 -0.23 -17.83 -4.52
CA ALA A 280 0.59 -18.98 -4.91
C ALA A 280 0.69 -19.12 -6.43
N THR A 281 -0.41 -18.94 -7.15
CA THR A 281 -0.48 -18.96 -8.61
C THR A 281 -1.23 -17.75 -9.18
N TRP A 282 -1.04 -17.46 -10.46
CA TRP A 282 -1.52 -16.23 -11.10
C TRP A 282 -2.11 -16.51 -12.49
N THR A 283 -3.12 -15.73 -12.86
CA THR A 283 -3.61 -15.67 -14.24
C THR A 283 -2.53 -15.10 -15.16
N PRO A 284 -2.64 -15.31 -16.48
CA PRO A 284 -1.84 -14.57 -17.46
C PRO A 284 -1.95 -13.04 -17.25
N ILE A 285 -0.88 -12.32 -17.61
CA ILE A 285 -0.86 -10.86 -17.55
C ILE A 285 -1.75 -10.28 -18.64
N MET A 286 -2.63 -9.36 -18.24
CA MET A 286 -3.45 -8.54 -19.13
C MET A 286 -2.95 -7.09 -19.10
N HIS A 287 -2.84 -6.45 -20.29
CA HIS A 287 -2.52 -5.03 -20.37
C HIS A 287 -3.73 -4.18 -19.97
N GLU A 288 -3.56 -3.35 -18.94
CA GLU A 288 -4.63 -2.48 -18.41
C GLU A 288 -4.68 -1.16 -19.21
N LYS A 289 -5.65 -1.05 -20.12
CA LYS A 289 -5.80 0.07 -21.05
C LYS A 289 -6.03 1.43 -20.37
N GLN A 290 -6.58 1.44 -19.17
CA GLN A 290 -6.87 2.65 -18.41
C GLN A 290 -5.66 3.12 -17.59
N LEU A 291 -4.56 2.35 -17.54
CA LEU A 291 -3.35 2.66 -16.79
C LEU A 291 -2.12 2.83 -17.72
N PRO A 292 -2.01 3.95 -18.42
CA PRO A 292 -0.80 4.28 -19.19
C PRO A 292 0.44 4.34 -18.30
N CYS A 293 1.58 3.86 -18.82
CA CYS A 293 2.82 3.74 -18.05
C CYS A 293 4.07 3.96 -18.91
N PRO A 294 4.99 4.83 -18.51
CA PRO A 294 6.24 5.10 -19.24
C PRO A 294 7.38 4.13 -18.84
N LYS A 295 7.13 2.82 -18.67
CA LYS A 295 8.08 1.86 -18.08
C LYS A 295 8.63 2.34 -16.74
N CYS A 296 7.74 2.55 -15.76
CA CYS A 296 8.09 3.05 -14.44
C CYS A 296 7.41 2.19 -13.37
N GLN A 297 7.99 2.13 -12.17
CA GLN A 297 7.31 1.63 -10.99
C GLN A 297 6.04 2.43 -10.75
N ALA A 298 5.09 1.86 -10.03
CA ALA A 298 3.83 2.48 -9.65
C ALA A 298 3.41 2.00 -8.25
N SER A 299 2.54 2.75 -7.59
CA SER A 299 1.95 2.34 -6.33
C SER A 299 0.48 2.00 -6.48
N LEU A 300 0.04 0.96 -5.78
CA LEU A 300 -1.34 0.51 -5.71
C LEU A 300 -1.73 0.38 -4.24
N LEU A 301 -2.86 0.98 -3.84
CA LEU A 301 -3.30 1.05 -2.45
C LEU A 301 -4.80 0.78 -2.36
N ARG A 302 -5.22 -0.02 -1.37
CA ARG A 302 -6.62 -0.11 -0.97
C ARG A 302 -6.98 1.06 -0.05
N TYR A 303 -7.98 1.85 -0.45
CA TYR A 303 -8.48 2.96 0.35
C TYR A 303 -9.61 2.52 1.30
N ASP A 304 -10.61 1.82 0.79
CA ASP A 304 -11.74 1.26 1.53
C ASP A 304 -12.17 -0.09 0.92
N GLU A 305 -13.32 -0.62 1.30
CA GLU A 305 -13.80 -1.94 0.85
C GLU A 305 -13.86 -2.10 -0.67
N LYS A 306 -14.12 -1.04 -1.43
CA LYS A 306 -14.27 -1.08 -2.90
C LYS A 306 -13.28 -0.21 -3.64
N ARG A 307 -12.76 0.83 -2.98
CA ARG A 307 -11.93 1.84 -3.65
C ARG A 307 -10.47 1.48 -3.62
N LEU A 308 -9.87 1.47 -4.80
CA LEU A 308 -8.42 1.41 -4.98
C LEU A 308 -7.88 2.76 -5.44
N LEU A 309 -6.65 3.03 -5.06
CA LEU A 309 -5.87 4.16 -5.55
C LEU A 309 -4.62 3.65 -6.25
N PHE A 310 -4.24 4.35 -7.29
CA PHE A 310 -3.06 4.04 -8.11
C PHE A 310 -2.29 5.31 -8.41
N SER A 311 -0.97 5.30 -8.30
CA SER A 311 -0.13 6.44 -8.69
C SER A 311 1.03 6.00 -9.56
N ASN A 312 1.22 6.77 -10.65
CA ASN A 312 2.38 6.63 -11.54
C ASN A 312 2.56 7.90 -12.38
N PRO A 313 3.72 8.09 -13.04
CA PRO A 313 3.87 9.08 -14.08
C PRO A 313 2.87 8.82 -15.21
N PHE A 314 2.23 9.89 -15.71
CA PHE A 314 1.34 9.83 -16.85
C PHE A 314 2.13 10.31 -18.09
N PRO A 315 2.52 9.40 -19.00
CA PRO A 315 3.32 9.77 -20.15
C PRO A 315 2.52 10.66 -21.12
N PRO A 316 3.20 11.48 -21.92
CA PRO A 316 2.57 12.15 -23.07
C PRO A 316 1.94 11.14 -24.03
N GLU A 317 1.01 11.63 -24.85
CA GLU A 317 0.36 10.82 -25.88
C GLU A 317 1.39 10.10 -26.79
N PRO A 318 1.07 8.90 -27.27
CA PRO A 318 1.92 8.20 -28.22
C PRO A 318 2.24 9.05 -29.44
N LYS A 319 3.51 9.01 -29.88
CA LYS A 319 3.95 9.66 -31.11
C LYS A 319 4.31 8.62 -32.15
N ASP A 320 3.80 8.78 -33.36
CA ASP A 320 4.04 7.86 -34.49
C ASP A 320 3.69 6.40 -34.12
N GLY A 321 2.60 6.22 -33.36
CA GLY A 321 2.13 4.91 -32.88
C GLY A 321 3.00 4.28 -31.79
N LYS A 322 4.05 4.99 -31.30
CA LYS A 322 4.95 4.50 -30.24
C LYS A 322 4.63 5.13 -28.91
N PRO A 323 4.45 4.34 -27.84
CA PRO A 323 4.25 4.86 -26.49
C PRO A 323 5.42 5.71 -26.02
N SER A 324 5.14 6.77 -25.25
CA SER A 324 6.16 7.61 -24.65
C SER A 324 6.77 6.96 -23.39
N GLY A 325 8.09 6.94 -23.31
CA GLY A 325 8.84 6.56 -22.12
C GLY A 325 9.09 7.70 -21.12
N ALA A 326 8.55 8.90 -21.37
CA ALA A 326 8.80 10.07 -20.55
C ALA A 326 8.15 9.94 -19.17
N ARG A 327 8.97 10.07 -18.12
CA ARG A 327 8.55 10.02 -16.70
C ARG A 327 8.21 11.41 -16.21
N VAL A 328 6.95 11.81 -16.43
CA VAL A 328 6.43 13.14 -16.10
C VAL A 328 4.99 13.04 -15.57
N HIS A 329 4.46 14.12 -15.03
CA HIS A 329 3.04 14.24 -14.67
C HIS A 329 2.56 13.16 -13.69
N LEU A 330 3.17 13.09 -12.51
CA LEU A 330 2.69 12.14 -11.51
C LEU A 330 1.18 12.31 -11.30
N THR A 331 0.44 11.23 -11.51
CA THR A 331 -1.02 11.22 -11.49
C THR A 331 -1.51 10.18 -10.50
N VAL A 332 -2.46 10.58 -9.66
CA VAL A 332 -3.21 9.66 -8.79
C VAL A 332 -4.54 9.33 -9.45
N ARG A 333 -4.88 8.05 -9.49
CA ARG A 333 -6.16 7.55 -10.01
C ARG A 333 -6.95 6.85 -8.92
N SER A 334 -8.27 6.86 -9.05
CA SER A 334 -9.16 6.11 -8.18
C SER A 334 -10.08 5.19 -8.98
N SER A 335 -10.16 3.94 -8.52
CA SER A 335 -11.14 2.95 -8.95
C SER A 335 -12.20 2.79 -7.86
N PRO A 336 -13.49 2.92 -8.14
CA PRO A 336 -14.57 2.73 -7.17
C PRO A 336 -15.06 1.28 -7.09
N ASP A 337 -14.54 0.38 -7.91
CA ASP A 337 -15.08 -0.94 -8.19
C ASP A 337 -14.00 -2.05 -8.16
N ASP A 338 -13.06 -1.90 -7.22
CA ASP A 338 -12.04 -2.91 -6.92
C ASP A 338 -11.05 -3.17 -8.09
N GLY A 339 -10.73 -2.10 -8.83
CA GLY A 339 -9.75 -2.13 -9.92
C GLY A 339 -10.33 -2.49 -11.29
N LYS A 340 -11.64 -2.58 -11.44
CA LYS A 340 -12.29 -2.87 -12.74
C LYS A 340 -12.30 -1.66 -13.65
N THR A 341 -12.55 -0.47 -13.11
CA THR A 341 -12.49 0.79 -13.84
C THR A 341 -11.71 1.86 -13.09
N TRP A 342 -11.16 2.85 -13.81
CA TRP A 342 -10.33 3.94 -13.26
C TRP A 342 -10.83 5.31 -13.75
N PRO A 343 -12.08 5.71 -13.42
CA PRO A 343 -12.72 6.91 -13.99
C PRO A 343 -12.14 8.22 -13.46
N ILE A 344 -11.47 8.20 -12.32
CA ILE A 344 -10.91 9.40 -11.70
C ILE A 344 -9.40 9.40 -11.89
N ALA A 345 -8.87 10.53 -12.40
CA ALA A 345 -7.44 10.77 -12.55
C ALA A 345 -7.15 12.23 -12.22
N LYS A 346 -6.29 12.48 -11.25
CA LYS A 346 -5.88 13.84 -10.87
C LYS A 346 -4.37 13.96 -10.82
N ARG A 347 -3.85 14.98 -11.48
CA ARG A 347 -2.42 15.25 -11.55
C ARG A 347 -1.94 15.82 -10.22
N LEU A 348 -0.98 15.12 -9.61
CA LEU A 348 -0.36 15.52 -8.35
C LEU A 348 0.87 16.40 -8.56
N HIS A 349 1.65 16.14 -9.63
CA HIS A 349 2.84 16.89 -9.97
C HIS A 349 2.95 17.08 -11.49
N LYS A 350 3.21 18.31 -11.96
CA LYS A 350 3.23 18.63 -13.39
C LYS A 350 4.58 18.35 -14.07
N GLY A 351 5.66 18.38 -13.29
CA GLY A 351 7.03 18.26 -13.80
C GLY A 351 7.49 16.81 -13.99
N PRO A 352 8.79 16.63 -14.23
CA PRO A 352 9.45 15.32 -14.20
C PRO A 352 9.15 14.60 -12.89
N SER A 353 8.75 13.33 -12.98
CA SER A 353 8.39 12.50 -11.82
C SER A 353 8.62 11.04 -12.15
N ALA A 354 8.90 10.21 -11.15
CA ALA A 354 9.16 8.80 -11.41
C ALA A 354 8.46 7.90 -10.38
N TYR A 355 9.19 7.21 -9.51
CA TYR A 355 8.65 6.26 -8.56
C TYR A 355 7.78 6.93 -7.50
N SER A 356 6.78 6.21 -6.99
CA SER A 356 5.88 6.71 -5.96
C SER A 356 5.42 5.60 -5.02
N SER A 357 5.07 5.97 -3.80
CA SER A 357 4.49 5.08 -2.79
C SER A 357 3.32 5.78 -2.09
N LEU A 358 2.14 5.18 -2.15
CA LEU A 358 0.92 5.64 -1.51
C LEU A 358 0.76 5.02 -0.13
N ALA A 359 0.20 5.79 0.80
CA ALA A 359 -0.26 5.29 2.08
C ALA A 359 -1.55 6.00 2.51
N ARG A 360 -2.33 5.38 3.42
CA ARG A 360 -3.55 5.94 4.00
C ARG A 360 -3.42 5.98 5.52
N LEU A 361 -3.68 7.14 6.09
CA LEU A 361 -3.78 7.32 7.55
C LEU A 361 -5.13 6.82 8.08
N PRO A 362 -5.23 6.49 9.37
CA PRO A 362 -6.49 6.04 9.97
C PRO A 362 -7.65 7.03 9.81
N ASP A 363 -7.38 8.34 9.76
CA ASP A 363 -8.36 9.40 9.55
C ASP A 363 -8.82 9.55 8.09
N GLY A 364 -8.29 8.73 7.18
CA GLY A 364 -8.60 8.77 5.74
C GLY A 364 -7.68 9.69 4.94
N THR A 365 -6.80 10.46 5.57
CA THR A 365 -5.78 11.26 4.86
C THR A 365 -4.90 10.37 3.99
N LEU A 366 -4.64 10.80 2.79
CA LEU A 366 -3.79 10.13 1.82
C LEU A 366 -2.39 10.76 1.80
N LEU A 367 -1.40 9.91 1.70
CA LEU A 367 -0.01 10.28 1.56
C LEU A 367 0.55 9.70 0.26
N CYS A 368 1.38 10.46 -0.44
CA CYS A 368 2.15 9.99 -1.60
C CYS A 368 3.58 10.49 -1.47
N LEU A 369 4.51 9.58 -1.24
CA LEU A 369 5.95 9.88 -1.34
C LEU A 369 6.39 9.57 -2.76
N TYR A 370 7.04 10.54 -3.43
CA TYR A 370 7.37 10.38 -4.83
C TYR A 370 8.64 11.12 -5.25
N GLU A 371 9.30 10.57 -6.27
CA GLU A 371 10.40 11.21 -6.98
C GLU A 371 9.84 12.34 -7.86
N GLY A 372 10.31 13.56 -7.67
CA GLY A 372 9.83 14.70 -8.43
C GLY A 372 10.76 15.90 -8.40
N GLY A 373 10.73 16.71 -9.46
CA GLY A 373 11.52 17.92 -9.58
C GLY A 373 11.02 18.84 -10.68
N GLU A 374 11.70 19.95 -10.86
CA GLU A 374 11.38 20.95 -11.88
C GLU A 374 12.01 20.62 -13.23
N GLN A 375 13.25 20.14 -13.23
CA GLN A 375 14.01 19.82 -14.44
C GLN A 375 14.27 18.31 -14.58
N ARG A 376 14.43 17.58 -13.46
CA ARG A 376 14.71 16.14 -13.41
C ARG A 376 13.89 15.49 -12.32
N ALA A 377 13.47 14.25 -12.53
CA ALA A 377 12.65 13.50 -11.57
C ALA A 377 13.35 13.22 -10.22
N TYR A 378 14.68 13.26 -10.18
CA TYR A 378 15.48 12.85 -9.01
C TYR A 378 16.05 14.03 -8.22
N GLU A 379 15.46 15.21 -8.34
CA GLU A 379 15.86 16.39 -7.57
C GLU A 379 15.42 16.30 -6.11
N THR A 380 14.24 15.70 -5.89
CA THR A 380 13.67 15.55 -4.55
C THR A 380 12.90 14.24 -4.41
N LEU A 381 12.81 13.72 -3.18
CA LEU A 381 11.68 12.92 -2.75
C LEU A 381 10.68 13.84 -2.06
N ARG A 382 9.51 13.97 -2.64
CA ARG A 382 8.44 14.84 -2.16
C ARG A 382 7.36 14.03 -1.48
N LEU A 383 6.81 14.59 -0.41
CA LEU A 383 5.60 14.08 0.23
C LEU A 383 4.43 14.97 -0.14
N ALA A 384 3.37 14.38 -0.68
CA ALA A 384 2.06 15.00 -0.77
C ALA A 384 1.15 14.42 0.31
N ARG A 385 0.40 15.31 0.99
CA ARG A 385 -0.72 14.98 1.88
C ARG A 385 -1.98 15.56 1.26
N PHE A 386 -3.01 14.73 1.09
CA PHE A 386 -4.28 15.14 0.48
C PHE A 386 -5.43 14.28 1.01
N ASN A 387 -6.65 14.75 0.80
CA ASN A 387 -7.85 14.00 1.14
C ASN A 387 -8.55 13.47 -0.11
N LEU A 388 -9.55 12.62 0.10
CA LEU A 388 -10.32 12.03 -0.99
C LEU A 388 -11.09 13.09 -1.76
N GLU A 389 -11.58 14.13 -1.09
CA GLU A 389 -12.29 15.26 -1.67
C GLU A 389 -11.42 15.97 -2.71
N TRP A 390 -10.15 16.23 -2.38
CA TRP A 390 -9.22 16.76 -3.37
C TRP A 390 -9.09 15.86 -4.59
N LEU A 391 -8.98 14.55 -4.39
CA LEU A 391 -8.82 13.61 -5.51
C LEU A 391 -10.06 13.54 -6.39
N THR A 392 -11.26 13.59 -5.79
CA THR A 392 -12.54 13.40 -6.48
C THR A 392 -13.20 14.69 -6.93
N GLU A 393 -12.77 15.85 -6.43
CA GLU A 393 -13.25 17.14 -6.88
C GLU A 393 -13.03 17.30 -8.39
N ALA A 394 -14.06 17.70 -9.11
CA ALA A 394 -13.98 18.01 -10.53
C ALA A 394 -12.99 19.15 -10.74
N GLY A 395 -11.75 18.81 -10.95
CA GLY A 395 -10.66 19.76 -11.19
C GLY A 395 -10.32 19.83 -12.66
N SER A 396 -10.04 20.99 -13.17
CA SER A 396 -9.47 21.28 -14.48
C SER A 396 -8.50 20.18 -14.93
N LYS A 397 -8.81 19.60 -16.07
CA LYS A 397 -7.97 18.67 -16.84
C LYS A 397 -6.56 19.18 -17.06
#